data_e1236f4a18a6c5a3083525344a89a4fd
#
_entry.id   e1236f4a18a6c5a3083525344a89a4fd
#
_cell.length_a   1.000
_cell.length_b   1.000
_cell.length_c   1.000
_cell.angle_alpha   90.00
_cell.angle_beta   90.00
_cell.angle_gamma   90.00
#
_symmetry.space_group_name_H-M   'P 1'
#
loop_
_entity.id
_entity.type
_entity.pdbx_description
1 polymer ?
#
loop_
_entity_poly.entity_id
_entity_poly.type
_entity_poly.pdbx_seq_one_letter_code
_entity_poly.pdbx_strand_id
1 'polypeptide(L)'
;MHQSCYTGRVNSRLVAVFIFFAIFPCLLGILNVSHATDSIPESRTSAKSLARQLEEHYRHPQTLRAVFLERYSESQKQARLESGTVYFKRPGRMRWEYESPEKKLFLADGKTVWFYVPFDHTVTKGPVKESSDWRTPLALLTGKVDLSRLCSKVDLIEQKGVPSTHAILRCLPKGEKKTPVAAQAESSEPAAGPAREVDFTEVLLEVDKSSGELARIDIRQPGAIELEYRFGDWQTDIALPADMFRFQVPVGVAVVDGAALADGPR
;
A
#
# COMPACT_ATOMS: atom_id res chain seq x y z
N MET A 1 -40.22 -48.78 5.62
CA MET A 1 -40.43 -49.62 4.43
C MET A 1 -39.43 -49.14 3.42
N HIS A 2 -38.44 -49.78 2.95
CA HIS A 2 -37.97 -51.12 2.75
C HIS A 2 -36.44 -51.10 2.85
N GLN A 3 -35.89 -51.99 3.64
CA GLN A 3 -34.47 -52.41 3.62
C GLN A 3 -34.24 -53.27 2.39
N SER A 4 -33.03 -53.24 1.85
CA SER A 4 -32.50 -54.38 1.12
C SER A 4 -31.01 -54.50 1.37
N CYS A 5 -30.67 -55.51 2.17
CA CYS A 5 -29.35 -56.08 2.31
C CYS A 5 -29.03 -56.95 1.07
N TYR A 6 -27.77 -56.90 0.61
CA TYR A 6 -27.23 -57.95 -0.23
C TYR A 6 -25.91 -58.46 0.34
N THR A 7 -26.00 -59.67 0.88
CA THR A 7 -24.88 -60.53 1.31
C THR A 7 -24.43 -61.38 0.12
N GLY A 8 -23.13 -61.40 -0.14
CA GLY A 8 -22.51 -62.26 -1.16
C GLY A 8 -21.23 -62.90 -0.66
N ARG A 9 -21.30 -64.04 -0.42
CA ARG A 9 -20.64 -65.27 0.02
C ARG A 9 -19.21 -65.49 -0.43
N VAL A 10 -18.40 -65.89 0.56
CA VAL A 10 -17.06 -66.44 0.53
C VAL A 10 -16.99 -67.73 -0.35
N ASN A 11 -15.89 -67.87 -1.09
CA ASN A 11 -15.42 -69.19 -1.49
C ASN A 11 -13.89 -69.33 -1.31
N SER A 12 -13.58 -70.17 -0.37
CA SER A 12 -12.30 -70.74 -0.05
C SER A 12 -11.87 -71.78 -1.12
N ARG A 13 -10.66 -71.70 -1.62
CA ARG A 13 -9.93 -72.89 -2.08
C ARG A 13 -8.48 -72.78 -1.68
N LEU A 14 -8.13 -73.62 -0.72
CA LEU A 14 -6.79 -74.05 -0.38
C LEU A 14 -6.11 -74.75 -1.57
N VAL A 15 -4.89 -74.39 -1.87
CA VAL A 15 -3.90 -75.33 -2.45
C VAL A 15 -2.57 -75.06 -1.75
N ALA A 16 -2.16 -76.04 -0.97
CA ALA A 16 -0.84 -76.13 -0.37
C ALA A 16 0.08 -76.85 -1.39
N VAL A 17 1.28 -76.31 -1.62
CA VAL A 17 2.41 -77.09 -2.13
C VAL A 17 3.70 -76.64 -1.47
N PHE A 18 4.43 -77.64 -1.10
CA PHE A 18 5.61 -77.77 -0.22
C PHE A 18 6.93 -77.24 -0.79
N ILE A 19 7.74 -76.66 0.08
CA ILE A 19 9.19 -76.84 0.35
C ILE A 19 10.19 -76.71 -0.84
N PHE A 20 11.10 -75.71 -0.71
CA PHE A 20 12.53 -76.05 -0.76
C PHE A 20 13.38 -75.00 0.02
N PHE A 21 14.12 -75.48 0.98
CA PHE A 21 15.15 -74.80 1.73
C PHE A 21 16.34 -74.47 0.83
N ALA A 22 16.75 -73.26 0.77
CA ALA A 22 18.11 -72.88 0.38
C ALA A 22 18.54 -71.71 1.24
N ILE A 23 19.39 -71.95 2.17
CA ILE A 23 20.06 -71.01 3.03
C ILE A 23 21.13 -70.33 2.19
N PHE A 24 20.98 -68.98 2.00
CA PHE A 24 22.04 -68.17 1.45
C PHE A 24 22.23 -66.97 2.39
N PRO A 25 23.37 -66.85 3.07
CA PRO A 25 23.68 -65.70 3.90
C PRO A 25 24.19 -64.58 2.95
N CYS A 26 23.34 -63.68 2.58
CA CYS A 26 23.80 -62.51 1.84
C CYS A 26 23.88 -61.30 2.76
N LEU A 27 25.07 -60.78 2.86
CA LEU A 27 25.49 -59.57 3.54
C LEU A 27 24.43 -58.46 3.49
N LEU A 28 23.94 -58.04 4.65
CA LEU A 28 23.17 -56.78 4.74
C LEU A 28 24.11 -55.59 4.54
N GLY A 29 24.23 -55.15 3.32
CA GLY A 29 24.66 -53.77 3.03
C GLY A 29 23.51 -52.81 3.34
N ILE A 30 23.56 -52.14 4.49
CA ILE A 30 22.63 -51.06 4.83
C ILE A 30 22.95 -49.89 3.91
N LEU A 31 22.26 -49.81 2.77
CA LEU A 31 22.21 -48.59 1.98
C LEU A 31 21.42 -47.55 2.76
N ASN A 32 22.12 -46.70 3.52
CA ASN A 32 21.54 -45.45 4.01
C ASN A 32 21.21 -44.56 2.81
N VAL A 33 19.98 -44.68 2.32
CA VAL A 33 19.41 -43.66 1.43
C VAL A 33 19.19 -42.44 2.29
N SER A 34 20.17 -41.56 2.36
CA SER A 34 19.99 -40.20 2.85
C SER A 34 19.01 -39.54 1.91
N HIS A 35 17.75 -39.44 2.35
CA HIS A 35 16.82 -38.50 1.74
C HIS A 35 17.34 -37.10 2.04
N ALA A 36 18.13 -36.57 1.13
CA ALA A 36 18.33 -35.14 1.06
C ALA A 36 16.97 -34.56 0.77
N THR A 37 16.30 -34.05 1.79
CA THR A 37 15.15 -33.16 1.64
C THR A 37 15.73 -31.93 0.94
N ASP A 38 15.66 -31.90 -0.38
CA ASP A 38 15.82 -30.66 -1.15
C ASP A 38 14.70 -29.73 -0.65
N SER A 39 14.97 -29.02 0.43
CA SER A 39 14.22 -27.83 0.79
C SER A 39 14.44 -26.86 -0.34
N ILE A 40 13.48 -26.79 -1.26
CA ILE A 40 13.36 -25.70 -2.22
C ILE A 40 13.56 -24.44 -1.39
N PRO A 41 14.59 -23.62 -1.65
CA PRO A 41 14.77 -22.39 -0.89
C PRO A 41 13.52 -21.56 -1.16
N GLU A 42 12.65 -21.47 -0.15
CA GLU A 42 11.56 -20.50 -0.15
C GLU A 42 12.24 -19.17 -0.44
N SER A 43 12.02 -18.67 -1.65
CA SER A 43 12.66 -17.44 -2.14
C SER A 43 12.25 -16.32 -1.18
N ARG A 44 13.06 -16.09 -0.15
CA ARG A 44 12.82 -15.06 0.85
C ARG A 44 12.75 -13.74 0.12
N THR A 45 11.53 -13.24 -0.06
CA THR A 45 11.29 -11.91 -0.62
C THR A 45 12.10 -10.91 0.20
N SER A 46 13.09 -10.28 -0.40
CA SER A 46 13.86 -9.23 0.28
C SER A 46 13.12 -7.90 0.18
N ALA A 47 13.35 -7.00 1.14
CA ALA A 47 12.79 -5.65 1.07
C ALA A 47 13.11 -4.95 -0.25
N LYS A 48 14.35 -5.13 -0.75
CA LYS A 48 14.80 -4.54 -2.01
C LYS A 48 14.09 -5.14 -3.23
N SER A 49 13.85 -6.46 -3.24
CA SER A 49 13.15 -7.09 -4.37
C SER A 49 11.69 -6.68 -4.41
N LEU A 50 11.01 -6.65 -3.26
CA LEU A 50 9.62 -6.25 -3.17
C LEU A 50 9.42 -4.76 -3.48
N ALA A 51 10.32 -3.88 -2.99
CA ALA A 51 10.29 -2.46 -3.32
C ALA A 51 10.41 -2.23 -4.83
N ARG A 52 11.34 -2.93 -5.48
CA ARG A 52 11.50 -2.84 -6.94
C ARG A 52 10.26 -3.38 -7.68
N GLN A 53 9.67 -4.47 -7.20
CA GLN A 53 8.47 -5.04 -7.81
C GLN A 53 7.28 -4.07 -7.70
N LEU A 54 7.08 -3.44 -6.54
CA LEU A 54 6.10 -2.37 -6.33
C LEU A 54 6.33 -1.20 -7.31
N GLU A 55 7.55 -0.68 -7.37
CA GLU A 55 7.90 0.42 -8.27
C GLU A 55 7.67 0.06 -9.74
N GLU A 56 8.02 -1.16 -10.15
CA GLU A 56 7.84 -1.65 -11.51
C GLU A 56 6.36 -1.81 -11.87
N HIS A 57 5.54 -2.34 -10.94
CA HIS A 57 4.10 -2.49 -11.13
C HIS A 57 3.43 -1.14 -11.49
N TYR A 58 3.84 -0.05 -10.83
CA TYR A 58 3.27 1.28 -11.07
C TYR A 58 4.07 2.13 -12.07
N ARG A 59 5.18 1.65 -12.62
CA ARG A 59 6.05 2.44 -13.53
C ARG A 59 5.43 2.65 -14.89
N HIS A 60 4.81 1.64 -15.45
CA HIS A 60 4.39 1.62 -16.88
C HIS A 60 2.98 2.17 -17.12
N PRO A 61 1.96 1.89 -16.28
CA PRO A 61 0.61 2.36 -16.55
C PRO A 61 0.54 3.88 -16.67
N GLN A 62 -0.16 4.37 -17.71
CA GLN A 62 -0.36 5.80 -17.92
C GLN A 62 -1.50 6.35 -17.08
N THR A 63 -2.49 5.50 -16.81
CA THR A 63 -3.63 5.82 -15.97
C THR A 63 -3.90 4.68 -14.98
N LEU A 64 -4.36 5.05 -13.79
CA LEU A 64 -4.74 4.11 -12.74
C LEU A 64 -6.08 4.55 -12.14
N ARG A 65 -6.86 3.57 -11.72
CA ARG A 65 -8.05 3.76 -10.89
C ARG A 65 -8.04 2.75 -9.76
N ALA A 66 -8.49 3.17 -8.57
CA ALA A 66 -8.78 2.27 -7.47
C ALA A 66 -9.96 2.80 -6.66
N VAL A 67 -10.65 1.93 -5.93
CA VAL A 67 -11.47 2.35 -4.79
C VAL A 67 -10.57 2.48 -3.58
N PHE A 68 -10.91 3.39 -2.67
CA PHE A 68 -10.15 3.56 -1.44
C PHE A 68 -11.04 3.67 -0.20
N LEU A 69 -10.49 3.25 0.91
CA LEU A 69 -10.95 3.53 2.26
C LEU A 69 -9.82 4.25 2.99
N GLU A 70 -10.08 5.48 3.42
CA GLU A 70 -9.18 6.29 4.23
C GLU A 70 -9.61 6.21 5.69
N ARG A 71 -8.65 6.01 6.58
CA ARG A 71 -8.81 6.10 8.02
C ARG A 71 -7.83 7.13 8.56
N TYR A 72 -8.36 8.21 9.09
CA TYR A 72 -7.59 9.21 9.82
C TYR A 72 -7.79 9.01 11.32
N SER A 73 -6.70 8.93 12.07
CA SER A 73 -6.73 8.89 13.52
C SER A 73 -5.69 9.85 14.11
N GLU A 74 -6.04 10.46 15.22
CA GLU A 74 -5.21 11.43 15.93
C GLU A 74 -5.31 11.15 17.44
N SER A 75 -4.24 10.64 18.04
CA SER A 75 -4.16 10.35 19.49
C SER A 75 -5.39 9.60 20.02
N GLN A 76 -6.09 10.22 20.98
CA GLN A 76 -7.28 9.66 21.64
C GLN A 76 -8.60 10.00 20.92
N LYS A 77 -8.56 10.70 19.79
CA LYS A 77 -9.77 11.09 19.06
C LYS A 77 -10.37 9.90 18.33
N GLN A 78 -11.68 9.94 18.13
CA GLN A 78 -12.37 8.95 17.29
C GLN A 78 -11.84 9.00 15.87
N ALA A 79 -11.52 7.83 15.31
CA ALA A 79 -11.05 7.74 13.93
C ALA A 79 -12.16 8.16 12.96
N ARG A 80 -11.78 8.93 11.93
CA ARG A 80 -12.66 9.25 10.80
C ARG A 80 -12.42 8.25 9.68
N LEU A 81 -13.49 7.78 9.09
CA LEU A 81 -13.46 6.88 7.94
C LEU A 81 -14.09 7.61 6.75
N GLU A 82 -13.37 7.63 5.66
CA GLU A 82 -13.84 8.22 4.39
C GLU A 82 -13.54 7.23 3.26
N SER A 83 -14.38 7.21 2.23
CA SER A 83 -14.19 6.31 1.10
C SER A 83 -14.60 6.95 -0.21
N GLY A 84 -14.09 6.39 -1.30
CA GLY A 84 -14.38 6.88 -2.63
C GLY A 84 -13.54 6.20 -3.71
N THR A 85 -13.36 6.92 -4.81
CA THR A 85 -12.58 6.46 -5.95
C THR A 85 -11.41 7.40 -6.21
N VAL A 86 -10.25 6.84 -6.50
CA VAL A 86 -9.06 7.60 -6.86
C VAL A 86 -8.63 7.29 -8.29
N TYR A 87 -8.18 8.32 -8.98
CA TYR A 87 -7.64 8.25 -10.33
C TYR A 87 -6.27 8.90 -10.38
N PHE A 88 -5.35 8.26 -11.08
CA PHE A 88 -4.03 8.81 -11.36
C PHE A 88 -3.83 8.89 -12.87
N LYS A 89 -3.16 9.95 -13.32
CA LYS A 89 -2.74 10.11 -14.71
C LYS A 89 -1.35 10.73 -14.78
N ARG A 90 -0.46 10.08 -15.48
CA ARG A 90 0.90 10.56 -15.64
C ARG A 90 0.99 11.75 -16.60
N PRO A 91 1.95 12.67 -16.34
CA PRO A 91 2.76 12.79 -15.15
C PRO A 91 2.02 13.58 -14.05
N GLY A 92 2.05 13.05 -12.81
CA GLY A 92 1.74 13.83 -11.61
C GLY A 92 0.34 14.38 -11.45
N ARG A 93 -0.65 13.81 -12.10
CA ARG A 93 -2.06 14.18 -11.91
C ARG A 93 -2.74 13.15 -11.06
N MET A 94 -3.59 13.59 -10.14
CA MET A 94 -4.41 12.72 -9.31
C MET A 94 -5.76 13.39 -9.03
N ARG A 95 -6.78 12.55 -8.87
CA ARG A 95 -8.13 12.97 -8.56
C ARG A 95 -8.72 11.99 -7.54
N TRP A 96 -9.11 12.49 -6.38
CA TRP A 96 -9.74 11.73 -5.31
C TRP A 96 -11.17 12.22 -5.18
N GLU A 97 -12.10 11.33 -5.47
CA GLU A 97 -13.54 11.58 -5.32
C GLU A 97 -14.01 10.89 -4.05
N TYR A 98 -14.19 11.65 -2.99
CA TYR A 98 -14.77 11.17 -1.75
C TYR A 98 -16.27 11.08 -1.90
N GLU A 99 -16.86 9.93 -1.52
CA GLU A 99 -18.28 9.64 -1.66
C GLU A 99 -18.97 9.49 -0.31
N SER A 100 -18.24 9.04 0.70
CA SER A 100 -18.77 8.77 2.04
C SER A 100 -17.75 9.22 3.10
N PRO A 101 -18.22 9.79 4.26
CA PRO A 101 -19.59 10.15 4.59
C PRO A 101 -20.07 11.40 3.83
N GLU A 102 -19.15 12.24 3.34
CA GLU A 102 -19.44 13.49 2.64
C GLU A 102 -18.70 13.55 1.32
N LYS A 103 -19.35 14.15 0.33
CA LYS A 103 -18.74 14.39 -0.98
C LYS A 103 -17.66 15.46 -0.87
N LYS A 104 -16.45 15.13 -1.28
CA LYS A 104 -15.31 16.05 -1.40
C LYS A 104 -14.54 15.69 -2.66
N LEU A 105 -13.80 16.62 -3.18
CA LEU A 105 -12.93 16.40 -4.32
C LEU A 105 -11.54 16.96 -4.01
N PHE A 106 -10.55 16.10 -4.06
CA PHE A 106 -9.18 16.54 -4.16
C PHE A 106 -8.67 16.28 -5.57
N LEU A 107 -8.08 17.30 -6.19
CA LEU A 107 -7.56 17.21 -7.54
C LEU A 107 -6.21 17.91 -7.64
N ALA A 108 -5.21 17.20 -8.17
CA ALA A 108 -3.94 17.77 -8.61
C ALA A 108 -3.86 17.67 -10.13
N ASP A 109 -3.75 18.80 -10.82
CA ASP A 109 -3.66 18.87 -12.27
C ASP A 109 -2.24 18.80 -12.82
N GLY A 110 -1.25 18.68 -11.92
CA GLY A 110 0.19 18.69 -12.18
C GLY A 110 0.87 20.04 -11.90
N LYS A 111 0.11 21.11 -11.68
CA LYS A 111 0.58 22.45 -11.31
C LYS A 111 -0.09 22.98 -10.06
N THR A 112 -1.39 22.80 -9.99
CA THR A 112 -2.27 23.30 -8.93
C THR A 112 -2.97 22.14 -8.26
N VAL A 113 -3.13 22.27 -6.95
CA VAL A 113 -3.98 21.41 -6.13
C VAL A 113 -5.25 22.15 -5.83
N TRP A 114 -6.38 21.43 -5.91
CA TRP A 114 -7.71 21.91 -5.63
C TRP A 114 -8.32 20.98 -4.57
N PHE A 115 -8.87 21.55 -3.51
CA PHE A 115 -9.67 20.82 -2.54
C PHE A 115 -11.04 21.45 -2.42
N TYR A 116 -12.04 20.75 -2.93
CA TYR A 116 -13.42 21.24 -3.02
C TYR A 116 -14.32 20.47 -2.04
N VAL A 117 -15.01 21.23 -1.18
CA VAL A 117 -16.03 20.73 -0.26
C VAL A 117 -17.37 21.34 -0.67
N PRO A 118 -18.22 20.60 -1.38
CA PRO A 118 -19.50 21.11 -1.86
C PRO A 118 -20.39 21.67 -0.75
N PHE A 119 -20.41 21.00 0.41
CA PHE A 119 -21.23 21.42 1.56
C PHE A 119 -20.87 22.83 2.06
N ASP A 120 -19.60 23.17 2.07
CA ASP A 120 -19.10 24.46 2.54
C ASP A 120 -19.14 25.54 1.47
N HIS A 121 -19.53 25.20 0.24
CA HIS A 121 -19.46 26.09 -0.92
C HIS A 121 -18.07 26.74 -1.10
N THR A 122 -17.01 26.00 -0.74
CA THR A 122 -15.63 26.50 -0.80
C THR A 122 -14.73 25.56 -1.62
N VAL A 123 -13.77 26.15 -2.30
CA VAL A 123 -12.65 25.45 -2.90
C VAL A 123 -11.35 26.13 -2.47
N THR A 124 -10.46 25.34 -1.92
CA THR A 124 -9.10 25.78 -1.59
C THR A 124 -8.18 25.39 -2.74
N LYS A 125 -7.32 26.31 -3.21
CA LYS A 125 -6.33 26.02 -4.24
C LYS A 125 -4.92 26.41 -3.77
N GLY A 126 -3.91 25.70 -4.26
CA GLY A 126 -2.49 26.00 -3.99
C GLY A 126 -1.58 25.37 -5.04
N PRO A 127 -0.31 25.75 -5.08
CA PRO A 127 0.66 25.15 -5.99
C PRO A 127 0.96 23.69 -5.56
N VAL A 128 1.20 22.80 -6.52
CA VAL A 128 1.76 21.47 -6.25
C VAL A 128 3.22 21.66 -5.85
N LYS A 129 3.50 21.63 -4.56
CA LYS A 129 4.87 21.59 -4.05
C LYS A 129 5.33 20.13 -4.01
N GLU A 130 6.44 19.83 -4.67
CA GLU A 130 6.93 18.45 -4.82
C GLU A 130 7.39 17.81 -3.51
N SER A 131 7.59 18.58 -2.43
CA SER A 131 8.32 18.14 -1.24
C SER A 131 7.56 18.25 0.09
N SER A 132 6.36 18.83 0.14
CA SER A 132 5.74 19.16 1.43
C SER A 132 4.29 18.69 1.59
N ASP A 133 3.83 17.80 0.74
CA ASP A 133 2.48 17.25 0.88
C ASP A 133 2.52 15.87 1.57
N TRP A 134 1.68 15.67 2.58
CA TRP A 134 1.43 14.38 3.22
C TRP A 134 1.11 13.26 2.20
N ARG A 135 0.71 13.64 0.98
CA ARG A 135 0.49 12.74 -0.16
C ARG A 135 1.78 12.37 -0.89
N THR A 136 2.95 12.86 -0.45
CA THR A 136 4.24 12.52 -1.06
C THR A 136 4.45 11.00 -1.22
N PRO A 137 4.08 10.15 -0.24
CA PRO A 137 4.14 8.70 -0.42
C PRO A 137 3.23 8.20 -1.55
N LEU A 138 2.10 8.87 -1.82
CA LEU A 138 1.18 8.54 -2.92
C LEU A 138 1.72 9.02 -4.28
N ALA A 139 2.71 9.90 -4.31
CA ALA A 139 3.37 10.33 -5.53
C ALA A 139 4.08 9.16 -6.26
N LEU A 140 4.40 8.06 -5.54
CA LEU A 140 4.85 6.80 -6.12
C LEU A 140 3.87 6.31 -7.20
N LEU A 141 2.57 6.39 -6.95
CA LEU A 141 1.52 5.95 -7.86
C LEU A 141 1.41 6.83 -9.11
N THR A 142 1.90 8.06 -9.05
CA THR A 142 1.98 8.95 -10.22
C THR A 142 3.23 8.75 -11.07
N GLY A 143 4.11 7.82 -10.66
CA GLY A 143 5.36 7.50 -11.35
C GLY A 143 6.45 8.56 -11.29
N LYS A 144 6.33 9.54 -10.40
CA LYS A 144 7.31 10.62 -10.25
C LYS A 144 8.43 10.29 -9.27
N VAL A 145 8.20 9.38 -8.33
CA VAL A 145 9.09 9.18 -7.20
C VAL A 145 9.37 7.68 -6.99
N ASP A 146 10.64 7.36 -6.82
CA ASP A 146 11.08 6.03 -6.38
C ASP A 146 11.22 6.01 -4.85
N LEU A 147 10.99 4.86 -4.22
CA LEU A 147 11.18 4.69 -2.78
C LEU A 147 12.58 5.08 -2.32
N SER A 148 13.59 4.82 -3.15
CA SER A 148 14.97 5.21 -2.87
C SER A 148 15.18 6.72 -2.74
N ARG A 149 14.29 7.54 -3.31
CA ARG A 149 14.33 9.00 -3.16
C ARG A 149 13.62 9.48 -1.91
N LEU A 150 12.54 8.79 -1.52
CA LEU A 150 11.74 9.12 -0.33
C LEU A 150 12.34 8.57 0.96
N CYS A 151 12.83 7.33 0.89
CA CYS A 151 13.22 6.57 2.06
C CYS A 151 14.75 6.58 2.25
N SER A 152 15.20 6.84 3.47
CA SER A 152 16.59 6.60 3.89
C SER A 152 16.84 5.10 4.09
N LYS A 153 15.80 4.38 4.49
CA LYS A 153 15.82 2.95 4.76
C LYS A 153 14.49 2.31 4.39
N VAL A 154 14.56 1.11 3.78
CA VAL A 154 13.39 0.28 3.49
C VAL A 154 13.65 -1.11 4.06
N ASP A 155 12.78 -1.56 4.96
CA ASP A 155 12.83 -2.85 5.63
C ASP A 155 11.55 -3.64 5.37
N LEU A 156 11.63 -4.98 5.48
CA LEU A 156 10.45 -5.82 5.68
C LEU A 156 10.14 -5.90 7.16
N ILE A 157 8.88 -5.74 7.51
CA ILE A 157 8.40 -5.94 8.88
C ILE A 157 7.23 -6.94 8.90
N GLU A 158 7.11 -7.65 10.00
CA GLU A 158 5.96 -8.51 10.28
C GLU A 158 4.90 -7.71 11.02
N GLN A 159 3.65 -7.87 10.61
CA GLN A 159 2.49 -7.28 11.28
C GLN A 159 1.37 -8.31 11.34
N LYS A 160 0.72 -8.43 12.51
CA LYS A 160 -0.43 -9.31 12.69
C LYS A 160 -1.57 -8.90 11.78
N GLY A 161 -2.29 -9.89 11.24
CA GLY A 161 -3.46 -9.66 10.38
C GLY A 161 -3.15 -9.38 8.92
N VAL A 162 -1.88 -9.37 8.52
CA VAL A 162 -1.47 -9.28 7.12
C VAL A 162 -1.57 -10.67 6.47
N PRO A 163 -2.22 -10.80 5.31
CA PRO A 163 -2.28 -12.07 4.59
C PRO A 163 -0.90 -12.61 4.25
N SER A 164 -0.72 -13.93 4.25
CA SER A 164 0.56 -14.57 3.89
C SER A 164 1.02 -14.25 2.46
N THR A 165 0.09 -13.87 1.58
CA THR A 165 0.38 -13.41 0.20
C THR A 165 0.96 -12.01 0.14
N HIS A 166 0.81 -11.21 1.21
CA HIS A 166 1.30 -9.85 1.30
C HIS A 166 2.56 -9.76 2.18
N ALA A 167 3.26 -8.63 2.07
CA ALA A 167 4.33 -8.25 2.98
C ALA A 167 4.29 -6.72 3.20
N ILE A 168 4.84 -6.28 4.33
CA ILE A 168 4.91 -4.87 4.67
C ILE A 168 6.33 -4.35 4.45
N LEU A 169 6.45 -3.36 3.57
CA LEU A 169 7.63 -2.53 3.45
C LEU A 169 7.49 -1.33 4.39
N ARG A 170 8.43 -1.18 5.29
CA ARG A 170 8.57 0.00 6.12
C ARG A 170 9.57 0.94 5.50
N CYS A 171 9.14 2.16 5.21
CA CYS A 171 9.96 3.27 4.72
C CYS A 171 10.19 4.27 5.85
N LEU A 172 11.44 4.50 6.20
CA LEU A 172 11.83 5.62 7.04
C LEU A 172 12.21 6.79 6.13
N PRO A 173 11.68 8.00 6.34
CA PRO A 173 11.95 9.14 5.47
C PRO A 173 13.41 9.52 5.47
N LYS A 174 13.86 10.12 4.39
CA LYS A 174 15.13 10.82 4.39
C LYS A 174 14.95 12.09 5.21
N GLY A 175 15.60 12.15 6.36
CA GLY A 175 15.69 13.37 7.12
C GLY A 175 16.37 14.44 6.24
N GLU A 176 15.81 15.64 6.20
CA GLU A 176 16.56 16.76 5.71
C GLU A 176 17.83 16.89 6.55
N LYS A 177 18.98 17.13 5.90
CA LYS A 177 20.18 17.55 6.59
C LYS A 177 19.82 18.87 7.27
N LYS A 178 19.49 18.84 8.56
CA LYS A 178 19.46 20.05 9.37
C LYS A 178 20.81 20.69 9.21
N THR A 179 20.88 21.74 8.41
CA THR A 179 22.00 22.67 8.47
C THR A 179 21.97 23.20 9.91
N PRO A 180 23.05 23.05 10.70
CA PRO A 180 23.05 23.59 12.05
C PRO A 180 22.91 25.11 11.91
N VAL A 181 21.71 25.61 12.14
CA VAL A 181 21.53 27.04 12.38
C VAL A 181 22.19 27.29 13.74
N ALA A 182 23.39 27.85 13.68
CA ALA A 182 24.10 28.36 14.84
C ALA A 182 23.09 29.19 15.67
N ALA A 183 23.02 28.85 16.94
CA ALA A 183 22.24 29.56 17.93
C ALA A 183 22.48 31.06 17.82
N GLN A 184 21.48 31.80 17.38
CA GLN A 184 21.36 33.24 17.65
C GLN A 184 20.03 33.44 18.37
N ALA A 185 20.19 33.83 19.60
CA ALA A 185 19.14 34.14 20.54
C ALA A 185 18.38 35.41 20.13
N GLU A 186 17.12 35.45 20.59
CA GLU A 186 16.32 36.63 20.94
C GLU A 186 15.86 37.56 19.83
N SER A 187 14.65 37.36 19.33
CA SER A 187 13.65 38.40 19.24
C SER A 187 12.26 37.82 19.01
N SER A 188 11.36 38.19 19.89
CA SER A 188 9.95 37.91 19.96
C SER A 188 9.19 38.53 18.79
N GLU A 189 8.66 37.71 17.90
CA GLU A 189 7.39 37.91 17.18
C GLU A 189 7.02 36.59 16.49
N PRO A 190 5.73 36.17 16.50
CA PRO A 190 5.32 34.97 15.76
C PRO A 190 5.23 35.35 14.27
N ALA A 191 6.36 35.29 13.59
CA ALA A 191 6.36 35.31 12.13
C ALA A 191 5.60 34.08 11.66
N ALA A 192 4.55 34.29 10.87
CA ALA A 192 3.90 33.26 10.08
C ALA A 192 4.98 32.64 9.16
N GLY A 193 5.65 31.63 9.68
CA GLY A 193 6.67 30.89 8.94
C GLY A 193 6.05 30.14 7.77
N PRO A 194 6.85 29.88 6.73
CA PRO A 194 6.39 29.08 5.60
C PRO A 194 5.84 27.75 6.12
N ALA A 195 4.72 27.32 5.50
CA ALA A 195 4.00 26.10 5.82
C ALA A 195 4.96 24.97 6.24
N ARG A 196 4.76 24.46 7.47
CA ARG A 196 5.55 23.36 8.00
C ARG A 196 5.49 22.22 7.01
N GLU A 197 6.65 21.81 6.56
CA GLU A 197 6.85 20.57 5.86
C GLU A 197 6.21 19.45 6.70
N VAL A 198 5.28 18.70 6.11
CA VAL A 198 4.58 17.64 6.84
C VAL A 198 5.58 16.50 7.00
N ASP A 199 6.25 16.49 8.13
CA ASP A 199 7.19 15.44 8.49
C ASP A 199 6.42 14.17 8.81
N PHE A 200 6.48 13.17 7.95
CA PHE A 200 6.08 11.83 8.35
C PHE A 200 7.29 11.11 9.00
N THR A 201 6.99 10.36 10.04
CA THR A 201 8.00 9.60 10.79
C THR A 201 8.24 8.22 10.19
N GLU A 202 7.22 7.66 9.56
CA GLU A 202 7.23 6.32 9.00
C GLU A 202 6.12 6.18 7.96
N VAL A 203 6.38 5.40 6.92
CA VAL A 203 5.35 4.92 5.97
C VAL A 203 5.42 3.41 5.87
N LEU A 204 4.28 2.75 6.02
CA LEU A 204 4.13 1.31 5.81
C LEU A 204 3.38 1.07 4.51
N LEU A 205 3.92 0.19 3.68
CA LEU A 205 3.35 -0.19 2.38
C LEU A 205 3.04 -1.68 2.42
N GLU A 206 1.77 -2.06 2.42
CA GLU A 206 1.35 -3.45 2.29
C GLU A 206 1.24 -3.80 0.81
N VAL A 207 2.03 -4.76 0.38
CA VAL A 207 2.23 -5.11 -1.03
C VAL A 207 1.95 -6.60 -1.24
N ASP A 208 1.19 -6.94 -2.26
CA ASP A 208 1.06 -8.31 -2.73
C ASP A 208 2.39 -8.80 -3.30
N LYS A 209 2.90 -9.92 -2.77
CA LYS A 209 4.23 -10.46 -3.12
C LYS A 209 4.32 -11.00 -4.53
N SER A 210 3.20 -11.32 -5.15
CA SER A 210 3.15 -11.90 -6.49
C SER A 210 3.05 -10.84 -7.58
N SER A 211 2.19 -9.84 -7.39
CA SER A 211 1.90 -8.80 -8.39
C SER A 211 2.67 -7.51 -8.17
N GLY A 212 3.06 -7.20 -6.94
CA GLY A 212 3.57 -5.88 -6.56
C GLY A 212 2.47 -4.85 -6.36
N GLU A 213 1.21 -5.27 -6.35
CA GLU A 213 0.07 -4.39 -6.14
C GLU A 213 0.02 -3.88 -4.69
N LEU A 214 -0.31 -2.62 -4.53
CA LEU A 214 -0.41 -1.95 -3.25
C LEU A 214 -1.81 -2.14 -2.66
N ALA A 215 -1.89 -2.81 -1.52
CA ALA A 215 -3.12 -3.02 -0.80
C ALA A 215 -3.39 -1.92 0.24
N ARG A 216 -2.32 -1.39 0.88
CA ARG A 216 -2.45 -0.39 1.94
C ARG A 216 -1.22 0.50 2.02
N ILE A 217 -1.46 1.77 2.33
CA ILE A 217 -0.45 2.75 2.79
C ILE A 217 -0.86 3.24 4.16
N ASP A 218 0.07 3.23 5.10
CA ASP A 218 -0.10 3.77 6.45
C ASP A 218 0.98 4.82 6.67
N ILE A 219 0.58 6.08 6.83
CA ILE A 219 1.46 7.23 6.98
C ILE A 219 1.37 7.69 8.44
N ARG A 220 2.48 7.62 9.14
CA ARG A 220 2.58 8.07 10.53
C ARG A 220 3.27 9.41 10.59
N GLN A 221 2.67 10.32 11.35
CA GLN A 221 3.14 11.68 11.53
C GLN A 221 3.43 11.97 13.01
N PRO A 222 4.21 13.03 13.32
CA PRO A 222 4.36 13.49 14.68
C PRO A 222 3.00 13.80 15.33
N GLY A 223 2.90 13.65 16.66
CA GLY A 223 1.65 13.91 17.39
C GLY A 223 0.67 12.74 17.38
N ALA A 224 1.16 11.52 17.08
CA ALA A 224 0.34 10.30 16.99
C ALA A 224 -0.81 10.44 15.96
N ILE A 225 -0.53 11.09 14.86
CA ILE A 225 -1.42 11.15 13.69
C ILE A 225 -1.07 9.97 12.79
N GLU A 226 -2.10 9.23 12.39
CA GLU A 226 -2.01 8.10 11.49
C GLU A 226 -3.05 8.24 10.38
N LEU A 227 -2.61 8.10 9.15
CA LEU A 227 -3.41 8.18 7.94
C LEU A 227 -3.23 6.90 7.14
N GLU A 228 -4.24 6.03 7.19
CA GLU A 228 -4.24 4.75 6.48
C GLU A 228 -5.13 4.84 5.24
N TYR A 229 -4.60 4.41 4.11
CA TYR A 229 -5.35 4.17 2.88
C TYR A 229 -5.34 2.68 2.56
N ARG A 230 -6.51 2.09 2.39
CA ARG A 230 -6.68 0.75 1.80
C ARG A 230 -7.21 0.91 0.40
N PHE A 231 -6.62 0.17 -0.53
CA PHE A 231 -6.99 0.20 -1.93
C PHE A 231 -7.58 -1.14 -2.37
N GLY A 232 -8.49 -1.08 -3.35
CA GLY A 232 -9.05 -2.24 -4.01
C GLY A 232 -9.48 -1.92 -5.42
N ASP A 233 -9.82 -2.95 -6.18
CA ASP A 233 -10.31 -2.83 -7.57
C ASP A 233 -9.39 -1.99 -8.46
N TRP A 234 -8.09 -2.26 -8.39
CA TRP A 234 -7.10 -1.60 -9.21
C TRP A 234 -7.36 -1.86 -10.71
N GLN A 235 -7.36 -0.80 -11.48
CA GLN A 235 -7.45 -0.84 -12.94
C GLN A 235 -6.33 0.01 -13.55
N THR A 236 -5.66 -0.54 -14.53
CA THR A 236 -4.53 0.12 -15.22
C THR A 236 -4.90 0.45 -16.65
N ASP A 237 -4.28 1.50 -17.20
CA ASP A 237 -4.42 1.95 -18.58
C ASP A 237 -5.86 2.13 -19.07
N ILE A 238 -6.73 2.56 -18.16
CA ILE A 238 -8.13 2.86 -18.46
C ILE A 238 -8.27 4.16 -19.25
N ALA A 239 -9.27 4.22 -20.11
CA ALA A 239 -9.61 5.45 -20.82
C ALA A 239 -10.24 6.46 -19.85
N LEU A 240 -9.63 7.63 -19.69
CA LEU A 240 -10.13 8.71 -18.84
C LEU A 240 -10.47 9.93 -19.70
N PRO A 241 -11.58 10.64 -19.39
CA PRO A 241 -11.94 11.89 -20.07
C PRO A 241 -10.81 12.90 -20.04
N ALA A 242 -10.66 13.69 -21.11
CA ALA A 242 -9.54 14.64 -21.23
C ALA A 242 -9.59 15.77 -20.19
N ASP A 243 -10.77 16.11 -19.73
CA ASP A 243 -11.08 17.16 -18.75
C ASP A 243 -11.13 16.68 -17.31
N MET A 244 -11.03 15.38 -17.08
CA MET A 244 -11.15 14.77 -15.74
C MET A 244 -10.20 15.37 -14.71
N PHE A 245 -9.05 15.86 -15.16
CA PHE A 245 -8.03 16.48 -14.30
C PHE A 245 -8.02 18.01 -14.44
N ARG A 246 -9.16 18.61 -14.81
CA ARG A 246 -9.36 20.07 -14.81
C ARG A 246 -10.45 20.41 -13.81
N PHE A 247 -10.14 21.33 -12.90
CA PHE A 247 -11.15 21.83 -11.98
C PHE A 247 -11.84 23.06 -12.58
N GLN A 248 -13.15 23.04 -12.60
CA GLN A 248 -13.99 24.19 -12.96
C GLN A 248 -14.70 24.63 -11.68
N VAL A 249 -14.46 25.86 -11.26
CA VAL A 249 -15.10 26.42 -10.07
C VAL A 249 -16.60 26.54 -10.32
N PRO A 250 -17.46 25.85 -9.55
CA PRO A 250 -18.90 25.99 -9.71
C PRO A 250 -19.39 27.42 -9.37
N VAL A 251 -20.52 27.80 -9.96
CA VAL A 251 -21.12 29.10 -9.65
C VAL A 251 -21.49 29.19 -8.16
N GLY A 252 -21.14 30.30 -7.52
CA GLY A 252 -21.41 30.52 -6.09
C GLY A 252 -20.42 29.88 -5.13
N VAL A 253 -19.35 29.26 -5.63
CA VAL A 253 -18.30 28.69 -4.79
C VAL A 253 -17.20 29.73 -4.54
N ALA A 254 -16.85 29.94 -3.29
CA ALA A 254 -15.74 30.82 -2.90
C ALA A 254 -14.40 30.10 -3.14
N VAL A 255 -13.45 30.82 -3.76
CA VAL A 255 -12.09 30.33 -3.95
C VAL A 255 -11.20 30.91 -2.86
N VAL A 256 -10.55 30.02 -2.09
CA VAL A 256 -9.63 30.36 -1.02
C VAL A 256 -8.21 29.97 -1.46
N ASP A 257 -7.28 30.92 -1.41
CA ASP A 257 -5.87 30.61 -1.65
C ASP A 257 -5.29 29.98 -0.40
N GLY A 258 -4.91 28.72 -0.53
CA GLY A 258 -4.48 27.93 0.62
C GLY A 258 -2.98 27.84 0.75
N ALA A 259 -2.40 28.66 1.62
CA ALA A 259 -1.23 28.20 2.38
C ALA A 259 -1.61 27.04 3.32
N ALA A 260 -2.90 26.84 3.56
CA ALA A 260 -3.48 25.89 4.53
C ALA A 260 -3.76 24.48 3.98
N LEU A 261 -3.50 24.18 2.71
CA LEU A 261 -3.59 22.79 2.20
C LEU A 261 -2.50 21.88 2.80
N ALA A 262 -1.55 22.46 3.52
CA ALA A 262 -0.53 21.70 4.26
C ALA A 262 -1.09 20.91 5.46
N ASP A 263 -2.28 21.26 5.95
CA ASP A 263 -2.83 20.68 7.18
C ASP A 263 -3.78 19.48 6.95
N GLY A 264 -3.99 19.06 5.70
CA GLY A 264 -4.96 18.00 5.38
C GLY A 264 -6.42 18.39 5.66
N PRO A 265 -7.40 17.57 5.30
CA PRO A 265 -8.79 17.83 5.65
C PRO A 265 -8.95 17.74 7.17
N ARG A 266 -9.46 18.82 7.78
CA ARG A 266 -9.85 18.87 9.20
C ARG A 266 -11.17 18.16 9.40
#